data_4c87e0a444066dceaf30b2de6f635139
#
_entry.id   4c87e0a444066dceaf30b2de6f635139
#
_cell.length_a   1.000
_cell.length_b   1.000
_cell.length_c   1.000
_cell.angle_alpha   90.00
_cell.angle_beta   90.00
_cell.angle_gamma   90.00
#
_symmetry.space_group_name_H-M   'P 1'
#
loop_
_entity.id
_entity.type
_entity.pdbx_description
1 polymer ?
#
loop_
_entity_poly.entity_id
_entity_poly.type
_entity_poly.pdbx_seq_one_letter_code
_entity_poly.pdbx_strand_id
1 'polypeptide(L)'
;LRLELVAAMQVLPPRQRAVLVLREVLEFTAAEVAEQLGTTAAAVNSALQRARAALAETGTGGVEEVAEPADPEVRAVIQRYVRAFEAADVPALVRLLTDEAVLEMPPVPLWYRGSHDYGRFMDRVFALRGTGWGTTLLTANGQPALAAYAPEPGGGHRLHTLQVFTVTGGRVARNVVFADPRVFEAFDLPARLPSEKFRRER
;
A
#
# COMPACT_ATOMS: atom_id res chain seq x y z
N LEU A 1 6.72 -5.08 7.83
CA LEU A 1 5.44 -5.67 8.28
C LEU A 1 4.37 -5.24 7.29
N ARG A 2 3.72 -6.18 6.58
CA ARG A 2 2.70 -5.83 5.57
C ARG A 2 1.53 -5.14 6.28
N LEU A 3 1.06 -4.00 5.75
CA LEU A 3 -0.10 -3.27 6.29
C LEU A 3 -1.36 -4.17 6.35
N GLU A 4 -1.49 -5.09 5.41
CA GLU A 4 -2.52 -6.14 5.40
C GLU A 4 -2.46 -7.03 6.64
N LEU A 5 -1.26 -7.40 7.09
CA LEU A 5 -1.08 -8.14 8.33
C LEU A 5 -1.53 -7.32 9.54
N VAL A 6 -1.28 -6.00 9.55
CA VAL A 6 -1.73 -5.11 10.63
C VAL A 6 -3.26 -4.99 10.64
N ALA A 7 -3.90 -4.84 9.49
CA ALA A 7 -5.36 -4.79 9.39
C ALA A 7 -5.99 -6.14 9.77
N ALA A 8 -5.42 -7.24 9.29
CA ALA A 8 -5.85 -8.59 9.64
C ALA A 8 -5.66 -8.90 11.13
N MET A 9 -4.57 -8.42 11.73
CA MET A 9 -4.37 -8.56 13.17
C MET A 9 -5.46 -7.88 14.00
N GLN A 10 -6.17 -6.88 13.47
CA GLN A 10 -7.25 -6.21 14.21
C GLN A 10 -8.49 -7.09 14.40
N VAL A 11 -8.74 -8.06 13.53
CA VAL A 11 -9.84 -9.04 13.69
C VAL A 11 -9.50 -10.15 14.70
N LEU A 12 -8.22 -10.29 15.08
CA LEU A 12 -7.82 -11.27 16.08
C LEU A 12 -8.21 -10.84 17.50
N PRO A 13 -8.63 -11.80 18.36
CA PRO A 13 -8.73 -11.54 19.79
C PRO A 13 -7.44 -10.97 20.37
N PRO A 14 -7.49 -10.06 21.35
CA PRO A 14 -6.32 -9.31 21.84
C PRO A 14 -5.15 -10.21 22.23
N ARG A 15 -5.41 -11.35 22.87
CA ARG A 15 -4.37 -12.30 23.31
C ARG A 15 -3.70 -13.01 22.13
N GLN A 16 -4.46 -13.36 21.09
CA GLN A 16 -3.91 -13.98 19.87
C GLN A 16 -3.07 -12.97 19.09
N ARG A 17 -3.51 -11.73 19.02
CA ARG A 17 -2.77 -10.62 18.42
C ARG A 17 -1.44 -10.37 19.13
N ALA A 18 -1.44 -10.28 20.46
CA ALA A 18 -0.23 -10.11 21.25
C ALA A 18 0.77 -11.25 21.02
N VAL A 19 0.31 -12.50 21.07
CA VAL A 19 1.15 -13.68 20.81
C VAL A 19 1.72 -13.63 19.39
N LEU A 20 0.93 -13.31 18.38
CA LEU A 20 1.39 -13.23 17.00
C LEU A 20 2.50 -12.18 16.84
N VAL A 21 2.31 -10.98 17.38
CA VAL A 21 3.31 -9.90 17.30
C VAL A 21 4.59 -10.30 18.03
N LEU A 22 4.50 -10.79 19.25
CA LEU A 22 5.66 -11.18 20.04
C LEU A 22 6.46 -12.32 19.39
N ARG A 23 5.78 -13.29 18.78
CA ARG A 23 6.40 -14.48 18.18
C ARG A 23 6.93 -14.25 16.75
N GLU A 24 6.16 -13.55 15.90
CA GLU A 24 6.44 -13.45 14.46
C GLU A 24 7.13 -12.13 14.07
N VAL A 25 6.96 -11.09 14.88
CA VAL A 25 7.52 -9.77 14.55
C VAL A 25 8.73 -9.47 15.45
N LEU A 26 8.61 -9.73 16.74
CA LEU A 26 9.66 -9.46 17.73
C LEU A 26 10.52 -10.69 18.02
N GLU A 27 10.22 -11.84 17.41
CA GLU A 27 10.99 -13.09 17.46
C GLU A 27 11.26 -13.65 18.88
N PHE A 28 10.43 -13.26 19.87
CA PHE A 28 10.53 -13.84 21.22
C PHE A 28 10.22 -15.35 21.19
N THR A 29 10.88 -16.11 22.04
CA THR A 29 10.60 -17.53 22.23
C THR A 29 9.22 -17.75 22.88
N ALA A 30 8.66 -18.95 22.75
CA ALA A 30 7.38 -19.26 23.40
C ALA A 30 7.45 -19.19 24.93
N ALA A 31 8.62 -19.45 25.51
CA ALA A 31 8.85 -19.35 26.95
C ALA A 31 8.84 -17.89 27.42
N GLU A 32 9.55 -17.00 26.74
CA GLU A 32 9.57 -15.56 27.04
C GLU A 32 8.19 -14.92 26.91
N VAL A 33 7.44 -15.27 25.84
CA VAL A 33 6.06 -14.80 25.67
C VAL A 33 5.15 -15.33 26.77
N ALA A 34 5.35 -16.57 27.20
CA ALA A 34 4.57 -17.17 28.28
C ALA A 34 4.81 -16.43 29.62
N GLU A 35 6.05 -16.07 29.91
CA GLU A 35 6.43 -15.27 31.09
C GLU A 35 5.78 -13.88 31.04
N GLN A 36 5.91 -13.16 29.90
CA GLN A 36 5.35 -11.82 29.73
C GLN A 36 3.82 -11.78 29.83
N LEU A 37 3.14 -12.82 29.34
CA LEU A 37 1.67 -12.90 29.32
C LEU A 37 1.06 -13.66 30.50
N GLY A 38 1.87 -14.10 31.48
CA GLY A 38 1.42 -14.86 32.64
C GLY A 38 0.72 -16.17 32.24
N THR A 39 1.31 -16.95 31.32
CA THR A 39 0.71 -18.17 30.77
C THR A 39 1.76 -19.28 30.58
N THR A 40 1.43 -20.34 29.84
CA THR A 40 2.35 -21.44 29.53
C THR A 40 2.80 -21.38 28.07
N ALA A 41 3.99 -21.91 27.77
CA ALA A 41 4.49 -22.03 26.39
C ALA A 41 3.54 -22.85 25.49
N ALA A 42 2.87 -23.87 26.04
CA ALA A 42 1.86 -24.62 25.32
C ALA A 42 0.64 -23.78 24.95
N ALA A 43 0.17 -22.92 25.85
CA ALA A 43 -0.92 -21.98 25.59
C ALA A 43 -0.52 -20.91 24.55
N VAL A 44 0.74 -20.43 24.57
CA VAL A 44 1.29 -19.52 23.56
C VAL A 44 1.28 -20.19 22.18
N ASN A 45 1.79 -21.40 22.05
CA ASN A 45 1.81 -22.13 20.77
C ASN A 45 0.39 -22.38 20.24
N SER A 46 -0.54 -22.76 21.10
CA SER A 46 -1.96 -22.94 20.72
C SER A 46 -2.62 -21.61 20.29
N ALA A 47 -2.31 -20.51 20.95
CA ALA A 47 -2.81 -19.19 20.57
C ALA A 47 -2.23 -18.74 19.21
N LEU A 48 -0.94 -19.00 18.97
CA LEU A 48 -0.29 -18.71 17.69
C LEU A 48 -0.91 -19.49 16.53
N GLN A 49 -1.17 -20.80 16.73
CA GLN A 49 -1.83 -21.62 15.72
C GLN A 49 -3.24 -21.08 15.39
N ARG A 50 -4.04 -20.72 16.41
CA ARG A 50 -5.36 -20.14 16.18
C ARG A 50 -5.30 -18.78 15.49
N ALA A 51 -4.32 -17.96 15.83
CA ALA A 51 -4.09 -16.66 15.17
C ALA A 51 -3.78 -16.86 13.68
N ARG A 52 -2.88 -17.80 13.34
CA ARG A 52 -2.54 -18.12 11.95
C ARG A 52 -3.74 -18.68 11.19
N ALA A 53 -4.53 -19.57 11.80
CA ALA A 53 -5.74 -20.13 11.18
C ALA A 53 -6.78 -19.03 10.91
N ALA A 54 -7.05 -18.16 11.89
CA ALA A 54 -8.00 -17.05 11.73
C ALA A 54 -7.54 -16.03 10.65
N LEU A 55 -6.24 -15.77 10.53
CA LEU A 55 -5.71 -14.95 9.45
C LEU A 55 -5.86 -15.63 8.08
N ALA A 56 -5.69 -16.95 8.01
CA ALA A 56 -5.91 -17.70 6.79
C ALA A 56 -7.39 -17.68 6.33
N GLU A 57 -8.33 -17.73 7.27
CA GLU A 57 -9.78 -17.67 6.98
C GLU A 57 -10.26 -16.27 6.53
N THR A 58 -9.60 -15.20 6.97
CA THR A 58 -9.96 -13.83 6.56
C THR A 58 -9.53 -13.47 5.12
N GLY A 59 -9.01 -14.43 4.37
CA GLY A 59 -8.51 -14.20 3.01
C GLY A 59 -7.17 -13.43 2.97
N THR A 60 -6.68 -12.99 4.13
CA THR A 60 -5.35 -12.39 4.28
C THR A 60 -4.26 -13.45 4.48
N GLY A 61 -4.64 -14.70 4.65
CA GLY A 61 -3.75 -15.87 4.70
C GLY A 61 -3.67 -16.63 3.38
N GLY A 62 -4.52 -16.34 2.41
CA GLY A 62 -4.16 -16.49 1.02
C GLY A 62 -3.09 -15.43 0.79
N VAL A 63 -1.85 -15.82 0.67
CA VAL A 63 -0.90 -15.10 -0.13
C VAL A 63 -1.61 -15.00 -1.49
N GLU A 64 -2.43 -13.94 -1.73
CA GLU A 64 -2.48 -13.40 -3.08
C GLU A 64 -0.99 -13.29 -3.39
N GLU A 65 -0.57 -14.09 -4.34
CA GLU A 65 0.79 -14.06 -4.83
C GLU A 65 1.00 -12.61 -5.24
N VAL A 66 1.50 -11.80 -4.28
CA VAL A 66 1.83 -10.40 -4.55
C VAL A 66 2.98 -10.55 -5.50
N ALA A 67 2.63 -10.46 -6.78
CA ALA A 67 3.58 -10.60 -7.86
C ALA A 67 4.77 -9.72 -7.49
N GLU A 68 5.94 -10.32 -7.40
CA GLU A 68 7.13 -9.61 -6.97
C GLU A 68 7.31 -8.35 -7.85
N PRO A 69 7.82 -7.23 -7.32
CA PRO A 69 8.10 -6.03 -8.13
C PRO A 69 9.00 -6.30 -9.32
N ALA A 70 9.68 -7.42 -9.32
CA ALA A 70 10.49 -7.94 -10.43
C ALA A 70 9.68 -8.57 -11.56
N ASP A 71 8.40 -8.92 -11.34
CA ASP A 71 7.54 -9.50 -12.37
C ASP A 71 7.35 -8.50 -13.53
N PRO A 72 7.73 -8.89 -14.78
CA PRO A 72 7.59 -8.02 -15.94
C PRO A 72 6.14 -7.57 -16.20
N GLU A 73 5.15 -8.41 -15.91
CA GLU A 73 3.75 -8.09 -16.11
C GLU A 73 3.29 -7.01 -15.11
N VAL A 74 3.66 -7.14 -13.84
CA VAL A 74 3.39 -6.14 -12.80
C VAL A 74 4.04 -4.82 -13.14
N ARG A 75 5.33 -4.84 -13.55
CA ARG A 75 6.02 -3.62 -13.99
C ARG A 75 5.32 -2.94 -15.16
N ALA A 76 4.87 -3.71 -16.15
CA ALA A 76 4.16 -3.17 -17.32
C ALA A 76 2.82 -2.51 -16.92
N VAL A 77 2.08 -3.08 -15.97
CA VAL A 77 0.84 -2.49 -15.43
C VAL A 77 1.15 -1.18 -14.72
N ILE A 78 2.12 -1.16 -13.82
CA ILE A 78 2.49 0.04 -13.05
C ILE A 78 3.03 1.14 -13.97
N GLN A 79 3.84 0.81 -14.96
CA GLN A 79 4.30 1.81 -15.95
C GLN A 79 3.15 2.42 -16.76
N ARG A 80 2.12 1.62 -17.11
CA ARG A 80 0.91 2.16 -17.75
C ARG A 80 0.12 3.05 -16.79
N TYR A 81 0.02 2.67 -15.52
CA TYR A 81 -0.62 3.47 -14.48
C TYR A 81 0.09 4.82 -14.31
N VAL A 82 1.42 4.82 -14.20
CA VAL A 82 2.25 6.04 -14.13
C VAL A 82 1.96 6.98 -15.28
N ARG A 83 2.03 6.49 -16.52
CA ARG A 83 1.76 7.32 -17.71
C ARG A 83 0.35 7.92 -17.69
N ALA A 84 -0.65 7.13 -17.32
CA ALA A 84 -2.03 7.61 -17.23
C ALA A 84 -2.19 8.65 -16.10
N PHE A 85 -1.53 8.43 -14.96
CA PHE A 85 -1.56 9.34 -13.82
C PHE A 85 -0.88 10.69 -14.14
N GLU A 86 0.31 10.68 -14.73
CA GLU A 86 1.05 11.90 -15.14
C GLU A 86 0.31 12.68 -16.23
N ALA A 87 -0.37 11.98 -17.14
CA ALA A 87 -1.21 12.58 -18.16
C ALA A 87 -2.57 13.06 -17.62
N ALA A 88 -2.91 12.77 -16.36
CA ALA A 88 -4.25 12.97 -15.79
C ALA A 88 -5.37 12.30 -16.64
N ASP A 89 -5.05 11.18 -17.30
CA ASP A 89 -5.98 10.41 -18.12
C ASP A 89 -6.77 9.43 -17.25
N VAL A 90 -7.85 9.92 -16.63
CA VAL A 90 -8.71 9.12 -15.76
C VAL A 90 -9.34 7.91 -16.48
N PRO A 91 -9.83 8.02 -17.72
CA PRO A 91 -10.28 6.85 -18.46
C PRO A 91 -9.20 5.77 -18.63
N ALA A 92 -7.93 6.15 -18.87
CA ALA A 92 -6.83 5.20 -18.96
C ALA A 92 -6.54 4.55 -17.61
N LEU A 93 -6.56 5.32 -16.50
CA LEU A 93 -6.42 4.78 -15.16
C LEU A 93 -7.49 3.73 -14.86
N VAL A 94 -8.76 4.04 -15.11
CA VAL A 94 -9.90 3.15 -14.87
C VAL A 94 -9.77 1.83 -15.61
N ARG A 95 -9.28 1.83 -16.86
CA ARG A 95 -9.04 0.61 -17.63
C ARG A 95 -7.97 -0.32 -17.04
N LEU A 96 -7.11 0.20 -16.20
CA LEU A 96 -6.06 -0.59 -15.51
C LEU A 96 -6.52 -1.19 -14.18
N LEU A 97 -7.69 -0.82 -13.69
CA LEU A 97 -8.25 -1.29 -12.43
C LEU A 97 -9.04 -2.59 -12.63
N THR A 98 -9.10 -3.41 -11.58
CA THR A 98 -10.15 -4.44 -11.49
C THR A 98 -11.50 -3.78 -11.25
N ASP A 99 -12.60 -4.48 -11.55
CA ASP A 99 -13.96 -3.94 -11.34
C ASP A 99 -14.22 -3.59 -9.86
N GLU A 100 -13.64 -4.38 -8.95
CA GLU A 100 -13.73 -4.23 -7.49
C GLU A 100 -12.52 -3.52 -6.87
N ALA A 101 -11.74 -2.80 -7.66
CA ALA A 101 -10.54 -2.12 -7.17
C ALA A 101 -10.82 -1.25 -5.95
N VAL A 102 -9.92 -1.30 -4.97
CA VAL A 102 -10.04 -0.53 -3.72
C VAL A 102 -8.96 0.54 -3.66
N LEU A 103 -9.35 1.78 -3.35
CA LEU A 103 -8.45 2.86 -2.97
C LEU A 103 -8.67 3.19 -1.49
N GLU A 104 -7.60 3.20 -0.71
CA GLU A 104 -7.60 3.50 0.72
C GLU A 104 -6.61 4.61 1.05
N MET A 105 -6.93 5.44 2.03
CA MET A 105 -6.10 6.57 2.45
C MET A 105 -5.90 6.59 3.98
N PRO A 106 -5.18 5.61 4.57
CA PRO A 106 -4.94 5.59 6.00
C PRO A 106 -4.06 6.80 6.43
N PRO A 107 -4.26 7.35 7.64
CA PRO A 107 -5.20 6.94 8.68
C PRO A 107 -6.61 7.52 8.53
N VAL A 108 -6.87 8.27 7.45
CA VAL A 108 -8.20 8.84 7.18
C VAL A 108 -9.15 7.70 6.83
N PRO A 109 -10.37 7.64 7.41
CA PRO A 109 -11.35 6.62 7.07
C PRO A 109 -12.00 6.92 5.70
N LEU A 110 -11.17 7.09 4.68
CA LEU A 110 -11.57 7.36 3.31
C LEU A 110 -11.12 6.19 2.43
N TRP A 111 -12.08 5.57 1.80
CA TRP A 111 -11.86 4.50 0.85
C TRP A 111 -12.94 4.50 -0.24
N TYR A 112 -12.56 4.06 -1.41
CA TYR A 112 -13.44 3.90 -2.56
C TYR A 112 -13.34 2.47 -3.05
N ARG A 113 -14.47 1.88 -3.41
CA ARG A 113 -14.54 0.54 -3.97
C ARG A 113 -15.20 0.59 -5.34
N GLY A 114 -14.59 -0.10 -6.29
CA GLY A 114 -15.00 -0.14 -7.67
C GLY A 114 -14.29 0.89 -8.54
N SER A 115 -14.02 0.50 -9.77
CA SER A 115 -13.29 1.31 -10.76
C SER A 115 -13.97 2.65 -11.06
N HIS A 116 -15.31 2.70 -11.02
CA HIS A 116 -16.10 3.91 -11.26
C HIS A 116 -15.85 4.98 -10.17
N ASP A 117 -15.98 4.60 -8.88
CA ASP A 117 -15.82 5.56 -7.78
C ASP A 117 -14.35 5.97 -7.61
N TYR A 118 -13.42 5.05 -7.90
CA TYR A 118 -12.01 5.37 -8.00
C TYR A 118 -11.77 6.45 -9.08
N GLY A 119 -12.34 6.29 -10.28
CA GLY A 119 -12.22 7.27 -11.36
C GLY A 119 -12.77 8.65 -10.97
N ARG A 120 -13.97 8.70 -10.39
CA ARG A 120 -14.57 9.95 -9.89
C ARG A 120 -13.71 10.64 -8.82
N PHE A 121 -13.04 9.87 -7.96
CA PHE A 121 -12.09 10.42 -7.01
C PHE A 121 -10.88 11.03 -7.72
N MET A 122 -10.31 10.35 -8.72
CA MET A 122 -9.16 10.85 -9.47
C MET A 122 -9.51 12.10 -10.28
N ASP A 123 -10.69 12.20 -10.88
CA ASP A 123 -11.17 13.43 -11.52
C ASP A 123 -11.14 14.62 -10.56
N ARG A 124 -11.60 14.43 -9.32
CA ARG A 124 -11.55 15.48 -8.28
C ARG A 124 -10.14 15.84 -7.88
N VAL A 125 -9.25 14.85 -7.76
CA VAL A 125 -7.84 15.09 -7.42
C VAL A 125 -7.19 15.97 -8.48
N PHE A 126 -7.34 15.63 -9.76
CA PHE A 126 -6.76 16.40 -10.86
C PHE A 126 -7.42 17.77 -11.04
N ALA A 127 -8.73 17.89 -10.80
CA ALA A 127 -9.42 19.18 -10.83
C ALA A 127 -8.94 20.13 -9.70
N LEU A 128 -8.68 19.61 -8.51
CA LEU A 128 -8.27 20.39 -7.34
C LEU A 128 -6.77 20.70 -7.29
N ARG A 129 -5.93 19.76 -7.77
CA ARG A 129 -4.47 19.83 -7.63
C ARG A 129 -3.76 20.15 -8.92
N GLY A 130 -4.49 20.23 -10.03
CA GLY A 130 -3.92 20.43 -11.36
C GLY A 130 -3.39 19.16 -12.01
N THR A 131 -2.88 19.34 -13.22
CA THR A 131 -2.23 18.32 -14.05
C THR A 131 -0.71 18.53 -14.07
N GLY A 132 0.05 17.64 -14.71
CA GLY A 132 1.51 17.74 -14.78
C GLY A 132 2.21 17.24 -13.53
N TRP A 133 1.68 16.18 -12.96
CA TRP A 133 2.29 15.47 -11.84
C TRP A 133 3.62 14.83 -12.24
N GLY A 134 4.56 14.82 -11.32
CA GLY A 134 5.77 14.03 -11.43
C GLY A 134 5.68 12.78 -10.57
N THR A 135 6.37 11.72 -10.97
CA THR A 135 6.35 10.47 -10.22
C THR A 135 7.75 9.87 -10.06
N THR A 136 7.91 9.05 -9.04
CA THR A 136 9.11 8.21 -8.85
C THR A 136 8.65 6.82 -8.43
N LEU A 137 9.06 5.80 -9.19
CA LEU A 137 8.79 4.40 -8.87
C LEU A 137 9.75 3.91 -7.79
N LEU A 138 9.22 3.12 -6.87
CA LEU A 138 9.97 2.45 -5.80
C LEU A 138 9.28 1.15 -5.40
N THR A 139 9.86 0.48 -4.42
CA THR A 139 9.27 -0.72 -3.79
C THR A 139 8.98 -0.42 -2.34
N ALA A 140 7.80 -0.78 -1.87
CA ALA A 140 7.39 -0.67 -0.47
C ALA A 140 6.85 -2.02 0.01
N ASN A 141 7.51 -2.61 1.03
CA ASN A 141 7.14 -3.90 1.61
C ASN A 141 7.02 -5.05 0.58
N GLY A 142 7.89 -5.07 -0.41
CA GLY A 142 7.85 -6.07 -1.49
C GLY A 142 6.79 -5.80 -2.55
N GLN A 143 6.05 -4.70 -2.47
CA GLN A 143 5.03 -4.31 -3.45
C GLN A 143 5.51 -3.15 -4.31
N PRO A 144 5.02 -3.02 -5.56
CA PRO A 144 5.29 -1.84 -6.37
C PRO A 144 4.68 -0.60 -5.72
N ALA A 145 5.43 0.48 -5.71
CA ALA A 145 5.00 1.73 -5.13
C ALA A 145 5.36 2.94 -6.02
N LEU A 146 4.65 4.04 -5.80
CA LEU A 146 4.76 5.28 -6.54
C LEU A 146 4.78 6.47 -5.59
N ALA A 147 5.84 7.24 -5.57
CA ALA A 147 5.85 8.56 -4.96
C ALA A 147 5.30 9.57 -5.98
N ALA A 148 4.19 10.21 -5.68
CA ALA A 148 3.55 11.20 -6.54
C ALA A 148 3.80 12.61 -6.03
N TYR A 149 4.28 13.47 -6.94
CA TYR A 149 4.65 14.85 -6.68
C TYR A 149 3.72 15.79 -7.42
N ALA A 150 2.99 16.62 -6.68
CA ALA A 150 2.10 17.61 -7.24
C ALA A 150 2.89 18.84 -7.74
N PRO A 151 2.47 19.48 -8.85
CA PRO A 151 3.10 20.70 -9.33
C PRO A 151 2.94 21.85 -8.33
N GLU A 152 3.98 22.68 -8.17
CA GLU A 152 3.93 23.89 -7.33
C GLU A 152 3.79 25.16 -8.20
N PRO A 153 3.07 26.23 -7.72
CA PRO A 153 2.90 27.52 -8.43
C PRO A 153 4.23 28.21 -8.57
N GLY A 154 5.26 27.98 -8.47
CA GLY A 154 6.60 28.60 -8.67
C GLY A 154 7.53 27.74 -9.49
N GLY A 155 7.03 26.62 -9.99
CA GLY A 155 7.82 25.58 -10.64
C GLY A 155 8.35 24.53 -9.67
N GLY A 156 8.70 23.36 -10.19
CA GLY A 156 9.04 22.20 -9.40
C GLY A 156 7.81 21.41 -8.93
N HIS A 157 8.07 20.40 -8.13
CA HIS A 157 7.03 19.48 -7.65
C HIS A 157 7.25 19.17 -6.18
N ARG A 158 6.16 19.10 -5.42
CA ARG A 158 6.16 18.74 -3.99
C ARG A 158 5.62 17.32 -3.82
N LEU A 159 6.29 16.53 -3.00
CA LEU A 159 5.79 15.21 -2.60
C LEU A 159 4.42 15.33 -1.96
N HIS A 160 3.47 14.60 -2.50
CA HIS A 160 2.08 14.65 -2.09
C HIS A 160 1.60 13.32 -1.51
N THR A 161 1.90 12.21 -2.16
CA THR A 161 1.49 10.88 -1.69
C THR A 161 2.54 9.82 -2.03
N LEU A 162 2.59 8.79 -1.18
CA LEU A 162 3.15 7.49 -1.51
C LEU A 162 1.98 6.52 -1.75
N GLN A 163 1.94 5.90 -2.90
CA GLN A 163 0.92 4.93 -3.32
C GLN A 163 1.54 3.55 -3.38
N VAL A 164 0.90 2.55 -2.77
CA VAL A 164 1.35 1.15 -2.78
C VAL A 164 0.29 0.30 -3.45
N PHE A 165 0.70 -0.50 -4.44
CA PHE A 165 -0.23 -1.22 -5.30
C PHE A 165 -0.23 -2.71 -5.04
N THR A 166 -1.43 -3.31 -5.10
CA THR A 166 -1.62 -4.74 -5.33
C THR A 166 -2.10 -4.93 -6.76
N VAL A 167 -1.38 -5.75 -7.51
CA VAL A 167 -1.72 -6.10 -8.90
C VAL A 167 -2.13 -7.56 -8.94
N THR A 168 -3.29 -7.85 -9.53
CA THR A 168 -3.85 -9.21 -9.67
C THR A 168 -4.40 -9.37 -11.08
N GLY A 169 -4.01 -10.45 -11.77
CA GLY A 169 -4.48 -10.73 -13.14
C GLY A 169 -4.18 -9.59 -14.14
N GLY A 170 -3.00 -8.96 -14.03
CA GLY A 170 -2.59 -7.87 -14.92
C GLY A 170 -3.35 -6.55 -14.72
N ARG A 171 -4.04 -6.37 -13.58
CA ARG A 171 -4.78 -5.16 -13.23
C ARG A 171 -4.52 -4.73 -11.78
N VAL A 172 -4.67 -3.45 -11.48
CA VAL A 172 -4.58 -2.92 -10.13
C VAL A 172 -5.85 -3.28 -9.36
N ALA A 173 -5.70 -4.11 -8.33
CA ALA A 173 -6.79 -4.51 -7.44
C ALA A 173 -6.89 -3.61 -6.20
N ARG A 174 -5.77 -3.02 -5.76
CA ARG A 174 -5.74 -2.14 -4.59
C ARG A 174 -4.68 -1.06 -4.74
N ASN A 175 -4.98 0.13 -4.25
CA ASN A 175 -4.06 1.24 -4.11
C ASN A 175 -4.20 1.82 -2.69
N VAL A 176 -3.16 1.67 -1.88
CA VAL A 176 -3.09 2.27 -0.55
C VAL A 176 -2.27 3.56 -0.64
N VAL A 177 -2.90 4.69 -0.33
CA VAL A 177 -2.34 6.03 -0.52
C VAL A 177 -2.00 6.65 0.82
N PHE A 178 -0.75 6.93 1.06
CA PHE A 178 -0.25 7.61 2.25
C PHE A 178 0.07 9.08 1.94
N ALA A 179 -0.38 9.98 2.82
CA ALA A 179 -0.07 11.42 2.75
C ALA A 179 0.66 11.91 4.03
N ASP A 180 1.09 11.01 4.90
CA ASP A 180 1.78 11.32 6.16
C ASP A 180 3.28 11.55 5.90
N PRO A 181 3.84 12.73 6.28
CA PRO A 181 5.27 13.01 6.13
C PRO A 181 6.19 11.99 6.80
N ARG A 182 5.78 11.37 7.91
CA ARG A 182 6.57 10.33 8.59
C ARG A 182 6.75 9.08 7.73
N VAL A 183 5.77 8.77 6.90
CA VAL A 183 5.89 7.68 5.90
C VAL A 183 6.91 8.06 4.84
N PHE A 184 6.91 9.31 4.39
CA PHE A 184 7.85 9.79 3.37
C PHE A 184 9.30 9.75 3.87
N GLU A 185 9.53 10.15 5.12
CA GLU A 185 10.83 10.10 5.79
C GLU A 185 11.35 8.65 5.90
N ALA A 186 10.46 7.69 6.22
CA ALA A 186 10.82 6.28 6.32
C ALA A 186 11.29 5.65 4.99
N PHE A 187 11.00 6.30 3.87
CA PHE A 187 11.43 5.89 2.52
C PHE A 187 12.48 6.82 1.91
N ASP A 188 13.08 7.74 2.68
CA ASP A 188 14.06 8.74 2.22
C ASP A 188 13.58 9.51 0.99
N LEU A 189 12.27 9.79 0.89
CA LEU A 189 11.70 10.46 -0.26
C LEU A 189 11.97 11.97 -0.18
N PRO A 190 12.57 12.59 -1.23
CA PRO A 190 12.80 14.03 -1.22
C PRO A 190 11.46 14.78 -1.20
N ALA A 191 11.33 15.75 -0.29
CA ALA A 191 10.11 16.55 -0.15
C ALA A 191 9.77 17.36 -1.41
N ARG A 192 10.78 17.68 -2.25
CA ARG A 192 10.64 18.42 -3.50
C ARG A 192 11.56 17.88 -4.58
N LEU A 193 11.09 17.99 -5.82
CA LEU A 193 11.88 17.67 -7.01
C LEU A 193 11.90 18.90 -7.95
N PRO A 194 13.07 19.20 -8.58
CA PRO A 194 13.17 20.28 -9.54
C PRO A 194 12.42 19.93 -10.83
N SER A 195 11.91 20.93 -11.52
CA SER A 195 11.16 20.78 -12.78
C SER A 195 11.95 20.08 -13.89
N GLU A 196 13.29 20.13 -13.85
CA GLU A 196 14.16 19.54 -14.87
C GLU A 196 14.14 18.01 -14.86
N LYS A 197 13.84 17.39 -13.71
CA LYS A 197 13.82 15.92 -13.58
C LYS A 197 12.77 15.27 -14.48
N PHE A 198 11.66 15.95 -14.71
CA PHE A 198 10.53 15.43 -15.51
C PHE A 198 10.49 15.92 -16.96
N ARG A 199 11.45 16.77 -17.38
CA ARG A 199 11.56 17.25 -18.77
C ARG A 199 12.32 16.28 -19.70
N ARG A 200 13.09 15.33 -19.16
CA ARG A 200 13.99 14.47 -19.95
C ARG A 200 13.36 13.18 -20.47
N GLU A 201 12.11 12.90 -20.14
CA GLU A 201 11.43 11.63 -20.52
C GLU A 201 10.21 11.83 -21.43
N ARG A 202 10.13 12.99 -22.12
CA ARG A 202 9.10 13.26 -23.14
C ARG A 202 9.65 13.15 -24.54
#